data_5db267546c236aa5055ea0d4b581e37d
#
_entry.id   5db267546c236aa5055ea0d4b581e37d
#
_cell.length_a   1.000
_cell.length_b   1.000
_cell.length_c   1.000
_cell.angle_alpha   90.00
_cell.angle_beta   90.00
_cell.angle_gamma   90.00
#
_symmetry.space_group_name_H-M   'P 1'
#
loop_
_entity.id
_entity.type
_entity.pdbx_description
1 polymer ?
#
loop_
_entity_poly.entity_id
_entity_poly.type
_entity_poly.pdbx_seq_one_letter_code
_entity_poly.pdbx_strand_id
1 'polypeptide(L)'
;MDGERTAVVTIGGTEYGMLLTTRATKEIAGRYGGLEDLGEKLMKSENFEMALDEIVWLITLLCNQPVLVHNLKNPQDKKPELTAEEVELLTSPLELAGYKNAIMEAMYKGTKRNIQSEENTGKNGAVG
;
A
#
# COMPACT_ATOMS: atom_id res chain seq x y z
N MET A 1 9.82 -5.02 10.92
CA MET A 1 8.97 -5.11 9.71
C MET A 1 9.72 -5.82 8.61
N ASP A 2 9.03 -6.65 7.93
CA ASP A 2 9.59 -7.41 6.83
C ASP A 2 9.77 -6.51 5.61
N GLY A 3 11.03 -6.23 5.25
CA GLY A 3 11.33 -5.35 4.13
C GLY A 3 10.85 -5.88 2.78
N GLU A 4 10.60 -7.18 2.68
CA GLU A 4 10.09 -7.76 1.45
C GLU A 4 8.64 -7.39 1.17
N ARG A 5 7.93 -6.97 2.20
CA ARG A 5 6.52 -6.64 2.08
C ARG A 5 6.26 -5.14 1.97
N THR A 6 7.28 -4.33 2.18
CA THR A 6 7.12 -2.87 2.21
C THR A 6 7.77 -2.20 1.01
N ALA A 7 7.09 -1.18 0.52
CA ALA A 7 7.68 -0.18 -0.35
C ALA A 7 7.79 1.09 0.48
N VAL A 8 8.54 2.06 0.02
CA VAL A 8 8.79 3.28 0.79
C VAL A 8 8.47 4.51 -0.04
N VAL A 9 7.83 5.49 0.59
CA VAL A 9 7.61 6.80 -0.02
C VAL A 9 8.04 7.88 0.97
N THR A 10 8.41 9.04 0.44
CA THR A 10 8.75 10.19 1.27
C THR A 10 7.65 11.22 1.12
N ILE A 11 7.08 11.66 2.23
CA ILE A 11 6.00 12.63 2.25
C ILE A 11 6.40 13.73 3.23
N GLY A 12 6.53 14.96 2.72
CA GLY A 12 6.90 16.07 3.58
C GLY A 12 8.24 15.89 4.28
N GLY A 13 9.16 15.19 3.63
CA GLY A 13 10.48 14.95 4.20
C GLY A 13 10.57 13.75 5.14
N THR A 14 9.46 13.07 5.38
CA THR A 14 9.42 11.90 6.26
C THR A 14 9.20 10.65 5.43
N GLU A 15 9.98 9.61 5.72
CA GLU A 15 9.81 8.33 5.05
C GLU A 15 8.68 7.53 5.69
N TYR A 16 7.86 6.95 4.83
CA TYR A 16 6.77 6.07 5.27
C TYR A 16 6.86 4.74 4.54
N GLY A 17 6.69 3.67 5.29
CA GLY A 17 6.57 2.35 4.67
C GLY A 17 5.13 2.15 4.22
N MET A 18 4.96 1.51 3.07
CA MET A 18 3.65 1.10 2.57
C MET A 18 3.56 -0.41 2.62
N LEU A 19 2.48 -0.92 3.19
CA LEU A 19 2.32 -2.36 3.41
C LEU A 19 0.92 -2.79 2.97
N LEU A 20 0.87 -3.85 2.15
CA LEU A 20 -0.41 -4.44 1.75
C LEU A 20 -0.77 -5.53 2.77
N THR A 21 -1.66 -5.18 3.68
CA THR A 21 -2.19 -6.13 4.67
C THR A 21 -3.49 -6.74 4.15
N THR A 22 -3.99 -7.73 4.88
CA THR A 22 -5.32 -8.28 4.58
C THR A 22 -6.38 -7.19 4.66
N ARG A 23 -6.30 -6.32 5.67
CA ARG A 23 -7.26 -5.22 5.80
C ARG A 23 -7.20 -4.30 4.59
N ALA A 24 -6.01 -3.90 4.17
CA ALA A 24 -5.85 -3.03 3.01
C ALA A 24 -6.39 -3.71 1.75
N THR A 25 -6.12 -4.99 1.59
CA THR A 25 -6.62 -5.74 0.44
C THR A 25 -8.14 -5.75 0.40
N LYS A 26 -8.78 -5.92 1.55
CA LYS A 26 -10.23 -5.90 1.63
C LYS A 26 -10.80 -4.54 1.24
N GLU A 27 -10.16 -3.46 1.68
CA GLU A 27 -10.63 -2.12 1.36
C GLU A 27 -10.44 -1.79 -0.11
N ILE A 28 -9.32 -2.23 -0.68
CA ILE A 28 -9.07 -2.06 -2.11
C ILE A 28 -10.11 -2.85 -2.92
N ALA A 29 -10.37 -4.09 -2.53
CA ALA A 29 -11.36 -4.90 -3.22
C ALA A 29 -12.75 -4.26 -3.15
N GLY A 30 -13.09 -3.69 -1.99
CA GLY A 30 -14.39 -3.03 -1.83
C GLY A 30 -14.53 -1.78 -2.70
N ARG A 31 -13.41 -1.10 -2.96
CA ARG A 31 -13.44 0.13 -3.74
C ARG A 31 -13.31 -0.13 -5.25
N TYR A 32 -12.51 -1.10 -5.65
CA TYR A 32 -12.18 -1.32 -7.06
C TYR A 32 -12.63 -2.67 -7.61
N GLY A 33 -13.02 -3.60 -6.77
CA GLY A 33 -13.36 -4.95 -7.19
C GLY A 33 -12.24 -5.95 -7.04
N GLY A 34 -10.98 -5.48 -7.02
CA GLY A 34 -9.84 -6.37 -6.88
C GLY A 34 -8.55 -5.64 -7.16
N LEU A 35 -7.43 -6.30 -6.92
CA LEU A 35 -6.13 -5.68 -7.14
C LEU A 35 -5.83 -5.49 -8.63
N GLU A 36 -6.30 -6.41 -9.47
CA GLU A 36 -6.12 -6.26 -10.92
C GLU A 36 -6.87 -5.05 -11.44
N ASP A 37 -8.09 -4.87 -10.98
CA ASP A 37 -8.91 -3.74 -11.39
C ASP A 37 -8.28 -2.42 -10.96
N LEU A 38 -7.68 -2.40 -9.78
CA LEU A 38 -6.96 -1.23 -9.33
C LEU A 38 -5.79 -0.90 -10.25
N GLY A 39 -5.00 -1.92 -10.59
CA GLY A 39 -3.86 -1.73 -11.47
C GLY A 39 -4.28 -1.12 -12.80
N GLU A 40 -5.33 -1.66 -13.40
CA GLU A 40 -5.84 -1.14 -14.65
C GLU A 40 -6.30 0.31 -14.51
N LYS A 41 -7.02 0.60 -13.45
CA LYS A 41 -7.54 1.94 -13.23
C LYS A 41 -6.42 2.96 -13.09
N LEU A 42 -5.38 2.62 -12.34
CA LEU A 42 -4.24 3.52 -12.17
C LEU A 42 -3.50 3.77 -13.48
N MET A 43 -3.31 2.70 -14.26
CA MET A 43 -2.55 2.81 -15.50
C MET A 43 -3.32 3.49 -16.62
N LYS A 44 -4.63 3.35 -16.62
CA LYS A 44 -5.48 3.87 -17.70
C LYS A 44 -6.20 5.16 -17.38
N SER A 45 -6.00 5.69 -16.17
CA SER A 45 -6.70 6.93 -15.80
C SER A 45 -6.19 8.10 -16.63
N GLU A 46 -7.10 8.71 -17.38
CA GLU A 46 -6.80 9.88 -18.18
C GLU A 46 -7.15 11.16 -17.46
N ASN A 47 -8.04 11.07 -16.49
CA ASN A 47 -8.45 12.23 -15.71
C ASN A 47 -7.44 12.46 -14.61
N PHE A 48 -6.69 13.54 -14.73
CA PHE A 48 -5.60 13.85 -13.81
C PHE A 48 -6.10 14.01 -12.37
N GLU A 49 -7.20 14.72 -12.20
CA GLU A 49 -7.75 14.96 -10.86
C GLU A 49 -8.18 13.66 -10.19
N MET A 50 -8.91 12.82 -10.92
CA MET A 50 -9.31 11.52 -10.37
C MET A 50 -8.12 10.66 -10.02
N ALA A 51 -7.09 10.70 -10.87
CA ALA A 51 -5.89 9.94 -10.57
C ALA A 51 -5.23 10.40 -9.28
N LEU A 52 -5.21 11.70 -9.04
CA LEU A 52 -4.63 12.24 -7.81
C LEU A 52 -5.42 11.80 -6.59
N ASP A 53 -6.75 11.85 -6.67
CA ASP A 53 -7.60 11.41 -5.57
C ASP A 53 -7.37 9.93 -5.24
N GLU A 54 -7.27 9.11 -6.27
CA GLU A 54 -7.02 7.69 -6.09
C GLU A 54 -5.66 7.44 -5.44
N ILE A 55 -4.65 8.17 -5.88
CA ILE A 55 -3.31 8.01 -5.34
C ILE A 55 -3.28 8.44 -3.88
N VAL A 56 -3.92 9.55 -3.54
CA VAL A 56 -3.98 10.02 -2.16
C VAL A 56 -4.63 8.96 -1.28
N TRP A 57 -5.76 8.40 -1.74
CA TRP A 57 -6.46 7.39 -0.96
C TRP A 57 -5.59 6.15 -0.73
N LEU A 58 -4.93 5.68 -1.77
CA LEU A 58 -4.09 4.49 -1.69
C LEU A 58 -2.87 4.71 -0.80
N ILE A 59 -2.22 5.86 -0.93
CA ILE A 59 -1.06 6.18 -0.10
C ILE A 59 -1.48 6.23 1.36
N THR A 60 -2.57 6.91 1.65
CA THR A 60 -3.07 7.01 3.02
C THR A 60 -3.35 5.62 3.59
N LEU A 61 -4.05 4.80 2.81
CA LEU A 61 -4.37 3.44 3.24
C LEU A 61 -3.12 2.62 3.50
N LEU A 62 -2.21 2.58 2.54
CA LEU A 62 -1.05 1.68 2.63
C LEU A 62 -0.01 2.15 3.63
N CYS A 63 0.16 3.47 3.77
CA CYS A 63 1.11 4.02 4.75
C CYS A 63 0.61 3.84 6.17
N ASN A 64 -0.70 3.74 6.36
CA ASN A 64 -1.24 3.55 7.69
C ASN A 64 -1.23 2.10 8.16
N GLN A 65 -1.00 1.15 7.27
CA GLN A 65 -0.98 -0.25 7.69
C GLN A 65 0.16 -0.54 8.68
N PRO A 66 1.40 -0.07 8.45
CA PRO A 66 2.45 -0.27 9.46
C PRO A 66 2.12 0.41 10.79
N VAL A 67 1.47 1.58 10.74
CA VAL A 67 1.06 2.28 11.96
C VAL A 67 0.05 1.46 12.73
N LEU A 68 -0.95 0.91 12.03
CA LEU A 68 -1.98 0.09 12.66
C LEU A 68 -1.39 -1.19 13.26
N VAL A 69 -0.44 -1.81 12.56
CA VAL A 69 0.26 -2.98 13.09
C VAL A 69 1.01 -2.62 14.37
N HIS A 70 1.74 -1.49 14.32
CA HIS A 70 2.46 -1.02 15.50
C HIS A 70 1.52 -0.79 16.67
N ASN A 71 0.41 -0.11 16.41
CA ASN A 71 -0.53 0.23 17.47
C ASN A 71 -1.21 -1.00 18.07
N LEU A 72 -1.46 -2.00 17.23
CA LEU A 72 -2.03 -3.26 17.71
C LEU A 72 -1.07 -3.96 18.66
N LYS A 73 0.22 -3.97 18.33
CA LYS A 73 1.23 -4.64 19.14
C LYS A 73 1.71 -3.80 20.31
N ASN A 74 1.50 -2.50 20.26
CA ASN A 74 1.98 -1.57 21.29
C ASN A 74 0.86 -0.65 21.73
N PRO A 75 -0.17 -1.19 22.42
CA PRO A 75 -1.33 -0.37 22.79
C PRO A 75 -1.01 0.75 23.78
N GLN A 76 0.15 0.69 24.44
CA GLN A 76 0.58 1.73 25.36
C GLN A 76 1.44 2.79 24.69
N ASP A 77 1.77 2.61 23.40
CA ASP A 77 2.64 3.52 22.66
C ASP A 77 2.09 3.69 21.26
N LYS A 78 0.85 4.15 21.16
CA LYS A 78 0.21 4.31 19.85
C LYS A 78 0.73 5.53 19.12
N LYS A 79 0.85 5.40 17.83
CA LYS A 79 1.27 6.49 16.94
C LYS A 79 0.08 6.99 16.12
N PRO A 80 0.08 8.26 15.76
CA PRO A 80 -1.01 8.81 14.95
C PRO A 80 -0.96 8.28 13.52
N GLU A 81 -2.14 8.17 12.91
CA GLU A 81 -2.24 7.78 11.51
C GLU A 81 -2.00 8.98 10.62
N LEU A 82 -1.47 8.69 9.45
CA LEU A 82 -1.34 9.68 8.39
C LEU A 82 -2.73 10.00 7.84
N THR A 83 -3.05 11.27 7.62
CA THR A 83 -4.34 11.65 7.08
C THR A 83 -4.24 11.98 5.60
N ALA A 84 -5.36 11.87 4.89
CA ALA A 84 -5.42 12.26 3.49
C ALA A 84 -5.07 13.75 3.34
N GLU A 85 -5.51 14.56 4.28
CA GLU A 85 -5.20 15.98 4.24
C GLU A 85 -3.70 16.23 4.29
N GLU A 86 -3.00 15.49 5.15
CA GLU A 86 -1.54 15.61 5.23
C GLU A 86 -0.88 15.22 3.91
N VAL A 87 -1.36 14.15 3.29
CA VAL A 87 -0.82 13.72 2.01
C VAL A 87 -1.03 14.81 0.96
N GLU A 88 -2.24 15.37 0.91
CA GLU A 88 -2.56 16.40 -0.08
C GLU A 88 -1.74 17.67 0.10
N LEU A 89 -1.51 18.07 1.35
CA LEU A 89 -0.85 19.34 1.61
C LEU A 89 0.67 19.22 1.63
N LEU A 90 1.21 18.04 1.87
CA LEU A 90 2.65 17.84 1.99
C LEU A 90 3.29 17.27 0.72
N THR A 91 2.51 17.10 -0.35
CA THR A 91 3.03 16.59 -1.61
C THR A 91 2.64 17.52 -2.75
N SER A 92 3.27 17.33 -3.90
CA SER A 92 2.91 18.02 -5.12
C SER A 92 2.31 17.01 -6.11
N PRO A 93 1.56 17.50 -7.12
CA PRO A 93 1.01 16.58 -8.13
C PRO A 93 2.08 15.75 -8.82
N LEU A 94 3.26 16.31 -9.05
CA LEU A 94 4.34 15.57 -9.69
C LEU A 94 4.82 14.43 -8.80
N GLU A 95 4.96 14.70 -7.50
CA GLU A 95 5.35 13.66 -6.56
C GLU A 95 4.30 12.56 -6.50
N LEU A 96 3.02 12.94 -6.45
CA LEU A 96 1.94 11.94 -6.40
C LEU A 96 1.95 11.05 -7.63
N ALA A 97 2.18 11.63 -8.81
CA ALA A 97 2.26 10.85 -10.03
C ALA A 97 3.38 9.82 -9.94
N GLY A 98 4.49 10.20 -9.32
CA GLY A 98 5.62 9.29 -9.14
C GLY A 98 5.32 8.17 -8.16
N TYR A 99 4.40 8.40 -7.22
CA TYR A 99 4.07 7.39 -6.21
C TYR A 99 3.31 6.20 -6.77
N LYS A 100 2.77 6.30 -8.00
CA LYS A 100 2.08 5.17 -8.62
C LYS A 100 2.97 3.93 -8.63
N ASN A 101 4.24 4.11 -8.95
CA ASN A 101 5.17 2.98 -9.00
C ASN A 101 5.36 2.37 -7.62
N ALA A 102 5.45 3.21 -6.60
CA ALA A 102 5.62 2.70 -5.23
C ALA A 102 4.37 1.95 -4.77
N ILE A 103 3.19 2.43 -5.13
CA ILE A 103 1.94 1.73 -4.82
C ILE A 103 1.91 0.36 -5.48
N MET A 104 2.25 0.31 -6.77
CA MET A 104 2.28 -0.96 -7.49
C MET A 104 3.31 -1.91 -6.88
N GLU A 105 4.44 -1.37 -6.47
CA GLU A 105 5.47 -2.18 -5.82
C GLU A 105 4.97 -2.76 -4.49
N ALA A 106 4.27 -1.96 -3.69
CA ALA A 106 3.73 -2.43 -2.41
C ALA A 106 2.73 -3.56 -2.64
N MET A 107 1.87 -3.40 -3.64
CA MET A 107 0.89 -4.43 -3.98
C MET A 107 1.57 -5.70 -4.49
N TYR A 108 2.56 -5.54 -5.35
CA TYR A 108 3.29 -6.67 -5.88
C TYR A 108 4.02 -7.44 -4.78
N LYS A 109 4.70 -6.73 -3.91
CA LYS A 109 5.44 -7.36 -2.81
C LYS A 109 4.52 -8.13 -1.88
N GLY A 110 3.36 -7.55 -1.58
CA GLY A 110 2.37 -8.23 -0.75
C GLY A 110 1.86 -9.51 -1.39
N THR A 111 1.51 -9.43 -2.67
CA THR A 111 0.99 -10.56 -3.42
C THR A 111 2.07 -11.63 -3.60
N LYS A 112 3.26 -11.20 -3.98
CA LYS A 112 4.37 -12.12 -4.18
C LYS A 112 4.71 -12.89 -2.91
N ARG A 113 4.68 -12.19 -1.78
CA ARG A 113 4.96 -12.81 -0.50
C ARG A 113 3.98 -13.94 -0.22
N ASN A 114 2.70 -13.68 -0.47
CA ASN A 114 1.68 -14.71 -0.27
C ASN A 114 1.91 -15.91 -1.17
N ILE A 115 2.21 -15.66 -2.43
CA ILE A 115 2.45 -16.71 -3.41
C ILE A 115 3.66 -17.53 -3.00
N GLN A 116 4.73 -16.89 -2.58
CA GLN A 116 5.93 -17.59 -2.16
C GLN A 116 5.67 -18.47 -0.94
N SER A 117 4.88 -17.99 0.00
CA SER A 117 4.52 -18.78 1.17
C SER A 117 3.76 -20.03 0.76
N GLU A 118 2.82 -19.91 -0.15
CA GLU A 118 2.05 -21.03 -0.65
C GLU A 118 2.93 -22.03 -1.39
N GLU A 119 3.82 -21.52 -2.23
CA GLU A 119 4.74 -22.38 -2.97
C GLU A 119 5.65 -23.16 -2.04
N ASN A 120 6.20 -22.49 -1.05
CA ASN A 120 7.07 -23.16 -0.10
C ASN A 120 6.35 -24.25 0.65
N THR A 121 5.11 -23.98 1.06
CA THR A 121 4.29 -24.99 1.74
C THR A 121 4.01 -26.15 0.80
N GLY A 122 3.63 -25.83 -0.43
CA GLY A 122 3.35 -26.85 -1.42
C GLY A 122 4.57 -27.71 -1.72
N LYS A 123 5.70 -27.07 -1.88
CA LYS A 123 6.93 -27.80 -2.16
C LYS A 123 7.30 -28.74 -1.03
N ASN A 124 7.19 -28.25 0.17
CA ASN A 124 7.52 -29.06 1.34
C ASN A 124 6.60 -30.24 1.47
N GLY A 125 5.34 -30.03 1.15
CA GLY A 125 4.34 -31.09 1.30
C GLY A 125 4.18 -31.95 0.08
N ALA A 126 4.25 -31.39 -1.09
CA ALA A 126 3.91 -32.09 -2.32
C ALA A 126 5.12 -32.33 -3.20
N VAL A 127 5.88 -31.34 -3.43
CA VAL A 127 7.02 -31.45 -4.31
C VAL A 127 8.20 -31.92 -3.50
N GLY A 128 8.09 -31.50 -2.32
CA GLY A 128 9.15 -31.86 -1.33
C GLY A 128 10.31 -31.77 -2.00
#